data_4ae2922ddde95758e2ccd018a7ea938d
#
_entry.id   4ae2922ddde95758e2ccd018a7ea938d
#
_cell.length_a   1.000
_cell.length_b   1.000
_cell.length_c   1.000
_cell.angle_alpha   90.00
_cell.angle_beta   90.00
_cell.angle_gamma   90.00
#
_symmetry.space_group_name_H-M   'P 1'
#
loop_
_entity.id
_entity.type
_entity.pdbx_description
1 polymer ?
#
loop_
_entity_poly.entity_id
_entity_poly.type
_entity_poly.pdbx_seq_one_letter_code
_entity_poly.pdbx_strand_id
1 'polypeptide(L)'
;MKLAKWSSQKIHCSIDDTLWIFKDITEHKEYVSIFENPILKKIKDLHLKFGGGFTCYCFYNAWYNFTLADATERFTKEFEENANWLKFGFHGYGFDESGNDRTYESVDSTELMLKDYMQITKELCRITSEKNLAQYLRLSSFKGSREGIGRLKKEGIKGFLCAETMERESYYLDEASKQKLYSDGKYYDKKLGVKFLPTWLRMEKEESIEEKLDYLIVKKFPIVVFTHEWAIMDDEQKIWSNFEKVFERVNRMER
;
A
#
# COMPACT_ATOMS: atom_id res chain seq x y z
N MET A 1 -5.35 -3.29 11.81
CA MET A 1 -4.93 -1.87 11.70
C MET A 1 -6.18 -1.01 11.84
N LYS A 2 -6.26 -0.14 12.81
CA LYS A 2 -7.14 1.01 12.68
C LYS A 2 -6.44 1.88 11.64
N LEU A 3 -7.12 2.24 10.55
CA LEU A 3 -6.67 3.35 9.71
C LEU A 3 -6.32 4.48 10.67
N ALA A 4 -5.14 5.06 10.55
CA ALA A 4 -4.71 6.11 11.45
C ALA A 4 -5.84 7.14 11.53
N LYS A 5 -6.30 7.45 12.73
CA LYS A 5 -7.24 8.55 12.91
C LYS A 5 -6.40 9.81 12.89
N TRP A 6 -6.33 10.43 11.75
CA TRP A 6 -5.77 11.78 11.64
C TRP A 6 -6.78 12.85 11.92
N SER A 7 -7.99 12.50 11.60
CA SER A 7 -9.16 13.34 11.72
C SER A 7 -10.38 12.45 11.92
N SER A 8 -11.53 13.03 11.98
CA SER A 8 -12.80 12.32 11.84
C SER A 8 -12.87 11.51 10.53
N GLN A 9 -11.95 11.75 9.58
CA GLN A 9 -11.85 11.02 8.32
C GLN A 9 -10.68 10.04 8.31
N LYS A 10 -10.94 8.87 7.71
CA LYS A 10 -9.97 7.79 7.62
C LYS A 10 -9.12 8.00 6.37
N ILE A 11 -7.83 8.28 6.56
CA ILE A 11 -6.85 8.36 5.47
C ILE A 11 -5.99 7.11 5.43
N HIS A 12 -5.68 6.66 4.22
CA HIS A 12 -4.67 5.65 3.93
C HIS A 12 -3.73 6.16 2.84
N CYS A 13 -2.46 6.29 3.16
CA CYS A 13 -1.40 6.63 2.21
C CYS A 13 -0.53 5.41 1.96
N SER A 14 -0.18 5.14 0.70
CA SER A 14 0.68 4.01 0.38
C SER A 14 1.62 4.27 -0.78
N ILE A 15 2.69 3.47 -0.81
CA ILE A 15 3.66 3.38 -1.90
C ILE A 15 3.64 1.93 -2.36
N ASP A 16 3.36 1.71 -3.64
CA ASP A 16 3.29 0.40 -4.26
C ASP A 16 4.62 0.04 -4.95
N ASP A 17 4.78 -1.21 -5.36
CA ASP A 17 5.95 -1.76 -6.04
C ASP A 17 7.25 -1.63 -5.21
N THR A 18 7.12 -1.55 -3.88
CA THR A 18 8.24 -1.26 -3.00
C THR A 18 9.23 -2.42 -2.95
N LEU A 19 10.45 -2.16 -3.33
CA LEU A 19 11.61 -3.04 -3.16
C LEU A 19 12.92 -2.24 -3.09
N TRP A 20 13.01 -1.12 -3.82
CA TRP A 20 14.23 -0.31 -3.87
C TRP A 20 14.61 0.25 -2.48
N ILE A 21 13.65 0.62 -1.65
CA ILE A 21 13.90 1.05 -0.27
C ILE A 21 14.77 0.02 0.47
N PHE A 22 14.44 -1.27 0.38
CA PHE A 22 15.20 -2.32 1.04
C PHE A 22 16.57 -2.57 0.40
N LYS A 23 16.65 -2.46 -0.93
CA LYS A 23 17.93 -2.53 -1.65
C LYS A 23 18.85 -1.40 -1.20
N ASP A 24 18.39 -0.17 -1.22
CA ASP A 24 19.14 1.03 -0.87
C ASP A 24 19.73 0.94 0.56
N ILE A 25 18.90 0.65 1.57
CA ILE A 25 19.38 0.50 2.96
C ILE A 25 20.29 -0.72 3.17
N THR A 26 20.25 -1.70 2.27
CA THR A 26 21.11 -2.88 2.30
C THR A 26 22.48 -2.57 1.72
N GLU A 27 22.54 -1.86 0.61
CA GLU A 27 23.77 -1.52 -0.11
C GLU A 27 24.58 -0.42 0.58
N HIS A 28 23.92 0.59 1.15
CA HIS A 28 24.55 1.68 1.90
C HIS A 28 24.95 1.24 3.31
N LYS A 29 26.17 0.68 3.43
CA LYS A 29 26.69 0.18 4.72
C LYS A 29 26.95 1.29 5.73
N GLU A 30 27.17 2.51 5.27
CA GLU A 30 27.40 3.72 6.05
C GLU A 30 26.13 4.23 6.75
N TYR A 31 24.95 3.87 6.29
CA TYR A 31 23.70 4.30 6.94
C TYR A 31 23.62 3.83 8.39
N VAL A 32 23.28 4.73 9.29
CA VAL A 32 23.05 4.44 10.72
C VAL A 32 21.56 4.48 11.08
N SER A 33 20.70 4.88 10.13
CA SER A 33 19.24 4.94 10.28
C SER A 33 18.56 4.58 8.95
N ILE A 34 17.36 3.97 9.03
CA ILE A 34 16.50 3.77 7.85
C ILE A 34 16.09 5.08 7.18
N PHE A 35 16.10 6.17 7.92
CA PHE A 35 15.69 7.49 7.42
C PHE A 35 16.82 8.25 6.69
N GLU A 36 17.93 7.60 6.44
CA GLU A 36 18.91 8.05 5.46
C GLU A 36 18.51 7.67 4.03
N ASN A 37 17.67 6.65 3.86
CA ASN A 37 16.98 6.41 2.60
C ASN A 37 16.06 7.61 2.26
N PRO A 38 16.16 8.20 1.05
CA PRO A 38 15.45 9.44 0.71
C PRO A 38 13.92 9.31 0.75
N ILE A 39 13.35 8.17 0.36
CA ILE A 39 11.90 7.93 0.42
C ILE A 39 11.44 7.83 1.88
N LEU A 40 12.11 7.02 2.71
CA LEU A 40 11.76 6.87 4.12
C LEU A 40 11.93 8.19 4.89
N LYS A 41 12.92 9.00 4.54
CA LYS A 41 13.09 10.35 5.09
C LYS A 41 11.88 11.23 4.80
N LYS A 42 11.44 11.28 3.54
CA LYS A 42 10.29 12.10 3.13
C LYS A 42 8.99 11.69 3.83
N ILE A 43 8.70 10.38 3.92
CA ILE A 43 7.50 9.93 4.65
C ILE A 43 7.60 10.18 6.15
N LYS A 44 8.80 10.14 6.74
CA LYS A 44 9.02 10.57 8.13
C LYS A 44 8.76 12.07 8.31
N ASP A 45 9.26 12.90 7.41
CA ASP A 45 9.03 14.36 7.45
C ASP A 45 7.53 14.68 7.36
N LEU A 46 6.79 14.01 6.47
CA LEU A 46 5.33 14.12 6.39
C LEU A 46 4.64 13.63 7.66
N HIS A 47 5.10 12.51 8.23
CA HIS A 47 4.58 12.00 9.50
C HIS A 47 4.78 13.02 10.64
N LEU A 48 5.96 13.57 10.78
CA LEU A 48 6.26 14.57 11.82
C LEU A 48 5.48 15.87 11.64
N LYS A 49 5.31 16.31 10.38
CA LYS A 49 4.60 17.56 10.07
C LYS A 49 3.08 17.43 10.24
N PHE A 50 2.51 16.29 9.87
CA PHE A 50 1.07 16.10 9.74
C PHE A 50 0.48 14.95 10.58
N GLY A 51 1.31 14.13 11.21
CA GLY A 51 0.89 13.00 12.06
C GLY A 51 0.49 11.73 11.33
N GLY A 52 0.74 11.58 10.00
CA GLY A 52 0.23 10.49 9.20
C GLY A 52 1.05 9.21 9.12
N GLY A 53 0.38 8.17 8.62
CA GLY A 53 1.01 6.89 8.41
C GLY A 53 1.07 6.48 6.93
N PHE A 54 2.08 5.70 6.61
CA PHE A 54 2.30 5.14 5.29
C PHE A 54 2.33 3.62 5.33
N THR A 55 1.86 3.01 4.26
CA THR A 55 2.01 1.57 4.00
C THR A 55 2.75 1.37 2.69
N CYS A 56 3.88 0.65 2.74
CA CYS A 56 4.61 0.23 1.56
C CYS A 56 4.15 -1.16 1.15
N TYR A 57 3.62 -1.33 -0.06
CA TYR A 57 3.23 -2.62 -0.59
C TYR A 57 4.36 -3.19 -1.41
N CYS A 58 4.89 -4.33 -0.98
CA CYS A 58 6.19 -4.83 -1.38
C CYS A 58 6.08 -5.97 -2.37
N PHE A 59 6.94 -5.94 -3.38
CA PHE A 59 7.30 -7.08 -4.20
C PHE A 59 8.41 -7.91 -3.54
N TYR A 60 8.45 -9.20 -3.86
CA TYR A 60 9.60 -10.04 -3.53
C TYR A 60 10.77 -9.77 -4.47
N ASN A 61 10.49 -9.57 -5.74
CA ASN A 61 11.43 -9.41 -6.84
C ASN A 61 10.94 -8.28 -7.77
N ALA A 62 11.85 -7.48 -8.27
CA ALA A 62 11.59 -6.42 -9.24
C ALA A 62 12.82 -6.22 -10.16
N TRP A 63 12.94 -5.06 -10.78
CA TRP A 63 13.96 -4.74 -11.79
C TRP A 63 15.41 -4.59 -11.27
N TYR A 64 15.66 -4.77 -9.97
CA TYR A 64 16.89 -4.28 -9.32
C TYR A 64 17.99 -5.33 -9.16
N ASN A 65 17.87 -6.53 -9.73
CA ASN A 65 18.74 -7.68 -9.41
C ASN A 65 18.93 -7.85 -7.89
N PHE A 66 17.81 -7.78 -7.17
CA PHE A 66 17.71 -7.82 -5.72
C PHE A 66 16.35 -8.43 -5.35
N THR A 67 16.32 -9.19 -4.27
CA THR A 67 15.08 -9.76 -3.72
C THR A 67 14.93 -9.39 -2.25
N LEU A 68 13.73 -9.52 -1.69
CA LEU A 68 13.54 -9.30 -0.25
C LEU A 68 14.41 -10.22 0.62
N ALA A 69 14.79 -11.41 0.12
CA ALA A 69 15.70 -12.30 0.85
C ALA A 69 17.10 -11.72 1.04
N ASP A 70 17.53 -10.83 0.14
CA ASP A 70 18.85 -10.16 0.20
C ASP A 70 18.87 -8.98 1.19
N ALA A 71 17.69 -8.53 1.64
CA ALA A 71 17.56 -7.35 2.47
C ALA A 71 18.17 -7.52 3.87
N THR A 72 18.85 -6.47 4.33
CA THR A 72 19.50 -6.43 5.65
C THR A 72 18.49 -6.40 6.81
N GLU A 73 18.83 -7.07 7.92
CA GLU A 73 18.09 -7.02 9.20
C GLU A 73 18.64 -5.94 10.14
N ARG A 74 19.66 -5.20 9.73
CA ARG A 74 20.39 -4.26 10.58
C ARG A 74 19.50 -3.24 11.29
N PHE A 75 18.36 -2.92 10.72
CA PHE A 75 17.46 -1.89 11.20
C PHE A 75 16.10 -2.39 11.71
N THR A 76 15.96 -3.69 11.95
CA THR A 76 14.68 -4.30 12.40
C THR A 76 14.09 -3.58 13.60
N LYS A 77 14.94 -3.22 14.58
CA LYS A 77 14.50 -2.49 15.77
C LYS A 77 13.96 -1.10 15.45
N GLU A 78 14.61 -0.36 14.57
CA GLU A 78 14.16 0.97 14.16
C GLU A 78 12.84 0.91 13.38
N PHE A 79 12.67 -0.09 12.51
CA PHE A 79 11.37 -0.34 11.87
C PHE A 79 10.29 -0.62 12.92
N GLU A 80 10.56 -1.48 13.89
CA GLU A 80 9.59 -1.82 14.93
C GLU A 80 9.19 -0.61 15.77
N GLU A 81 10.13 0.26 16.13
CA GLU A 81 9.87 1.51 16.86
C GLU A 81 8.93 2.46 16.11
N ASN A 82 8.90 2.37 14.78
CA ASN A 82 8.05 3.17 13.90
C ASN A 82 6.78 2.43 13.43
N ALA A 83 6.50 1.23 13.94
CA ALA A 83 5.42 0.37 13.48
C ALA A 83 4.00 0.93 13.70
N ASN A 84 3.82 1.96 14.49
CA ASN A 84 2.52 2.61 14.70
C ASN A 84 2.07 3.42 13.47
N TRP A 85 3.00 3.88 12.63
CA TRP A 85 2.72 4.72 11.47
C TRP A 85 3.35 4.23 10.15
N LEU A 86 4.39 3.38 10.19
CA LEU A 86 5.06 2.82 9.02
C LEU A 86 4.75 1.32 8.93
N LYS A 87 4.06 0.92 7.85
CA LYS A 87 3.62 -0.45 7.61
C LYS A 87 4.15 -0.98 6.29
N PHE A 88 4.27 -2.30 6.21
CA PHE A 88 4.64 -3.02 5.01
C PHE A 88 3.63 -4.12 4.73
N GLY A 89 3.34 -4.37 3.46
CA GLY A 89 2.33 -5.36 3.07
C GLY A 89 2.69 -6.07 1.78
N PHE A 90 2.09 -7.23 1.61
CA PHE A 90 2.18 -8.00 0.39
C PHE A 90 1.54 -7.25 -0.78
N HIS A 91 2.30 -7.04 -1.86
CA HIS A 91 1.81 -6.52 -3.14
C HIS A 91 1.69 -7.62 -4.18
N GLY A 92 2.70 -8.45 -4.27
CA GLY A 92 2.83 -9.56 -5.20
C GLY A 92 4.26 -10.09 -5.20
N TYR A 93 4.48 -11.15 -5.97
CA TYR A 93 5.84 -11.67 -6.14
C TYR A 93 6.72 -10.70 -6.95
N GLY A 94 6.11 -9.93 -7.86
CA GLY A 94 6.77 -9.12 -8.87
C GLY A 94 6.84 -9.87 -10.19
N PHE A 95 8.01 -9.91 -10.82
CA PHE A 95 8.16 -10.47 -12.16
C PHE A 95 8.58 -11.94 -12.11
N ASP A 96 8.01 -12.74 -13.03
CA ASP A 96 8.47 -14.10 -13.29
C ASP A 96 9.78 -14.11 -14.11
N GLU A 97 10.30 -15.31 -14.39
CA GLU A 97 11.54 -15.49 -15.16
C GLU A 97 11.44 -14.94 -16.60
N SER A 98 10.22 -14.76 -17.11
CA SER A 98 9.94 -14.18 -18.43
C SER A 98 9.71 -12.67 -18.39
N GLY A 99 9.79 -12.05 -17.20
CA GLY A 99 9.57 -10.62 -17.00
C GLY A 99 8.09 -10.20 -16.95
N ASN A 100 7.16 -11.14 -16.82
CA ASN A 100 5.75 -10.83 -16.66
C ASN A 100 5.38 -10.64 -15.19
N ASP A 101 4.46 -9.72 -14.91
CA ASP A 101 3.88 -9.54 -13.57
C ASP A 101 3.09 -10.79 -13.16
N ARG A 102 3.48 -11.37 -12.02
CA ARG A 102 2.80 -12.53 -11.46
C ARG A 102 1.49 -12.10 -10.80
N THR A 103 0.37 -12.47 -11.40
CA THR A 103 -0.98 -12.14 -10.93
C THR A 103 -1.74 -13.36 -10.41
N TYR A 104 -2.84 -13.12 -9.65
CA TYR A 104 -3.54 -14.17 -8.89
C TYR A 104 -5.06 -14.15 -9.16
N GLU A 105 -5.44 -13.93 -10.41
CA GLU A 105 -6.84 -13.75 -10.81
C GLU A 105 -7.64 -15.06 -10.92
N SER A 106 -6.97 -16.18 -11.18
CA SER A 106 -7.63 -17.50 -11.30
C SER A 106 -7.71 -18.24 -9.96
N VAL A 107 -8.65 -19.17 -9.86
CA VAL A 107 -8.74 -20.07 -8.71
C VAL A 107 -7.49 -20.95 -8.62
N ASP A 108 -6.93 -21.36 -9.77
CA ASP A 108 -5.74 -22.20 -9.84
C ASP A 108 -4.48 -21.48 -9.31
N SER A 109 -4.45 -20.14 -9.32
CA SER A 109 -3.37 -19.36 -8.76
C SER A 109 -3.43 -19.18 -7.23
N THR A 110 -4.47 -19.69 -6.55
CA THR A 110 -4.68 -19.48 -5.12
C THR A 110 -3.54 -20.00 -4.25
N GLU A 111 -3.09 -21.26 -4.49
CA GLU A 111 -1.99 -21.84 -3.71
C GLU A 111 -0.66 -21.12 -3.97
N LEU A 112 -0.42 -20.70 -5.21
CA LEU A 112 0.73 -19.87 -5.56
C LEU A 112 0.70 -18.52 -4.83
N MET A 113 -0.44 -17.86 -4.82
CA MET A 113 -0.62 -16.59 -4.10
C MET A 113 -0.33 -16.74 -2.60
N LEU A 114 -0.81 -17.82 -1.98
CA LEU A 114 -0.56 -18.07 -0.56
C LEU A 114 0.91 -18.34 -0.27
N LYS A 115 1.56 -19.15 -1.13
CA LYS A 115 3.00 -19.40 -1.03
C LYS A 115 3.79 -18.09 -1.10
N ASP A 116 3.50 -17.26 -2.09
CA ASP A 116 4.16 -15.97 -2.27
C ASP A 116 3.87 -15.02 -1.10
N TYR A 117 2.61 -14.95 -0.64
CA TYR A 117 2.22 -14.17 0.55
C TYR A 117 3.00 -14.60 1.80
N MET A 118 3.09 -15.91 2.07
CA MET A 118 3.80 -16.41 3.23
C MET A 118 5.30 -16.15 3.13
N GLN A 119 5.89 -16.32 1.95
CA GLN A 119 7.30 -16.03 1.71
C GLN A 119 7.61 -14.55 1.96
N ILE A 120 6.84 -13.64 1.34
CA ILE A 120 7.04 -12.20 1.46
C ILE A 120 6.79 -11.72 2.89
N THR A 121 5.73 -12.19 3.53
CA THR A 121 5.42 -11.85 4.92
C THR A 121 6.53 -12.30 5.87
N LYS A 122 7.12 -13.49 5.66
CA LYS A 122 8.26 -13.97 6.42
C LYS A 122 9.46 -13.03 6.27
N GLU A 123 9.80 -12.64 5.04
CA GLU A 123 10.91 -11.72 4.79
C GLU A 123 10.63 -10.33 5.39
N LEU A 124 9.42 -9.80 5.23
CA LEU A 124 9.04 -8.52 5.85
C LEU A 124 9.14 -8.59 7.38
N CYS A 125 8.72 -9.69 8.02
CA CYS A 125 8.91 -9.88 9.46
C CYS A 125 10.39 -9.90 9.86
N ARG A 126 11.24 -10.55 9.07
CA ARG A 126 12.69 -10.61 9.30
C ARG A 126 13.34 -9.23 9.22
N ILE A 127 12.99 -8.47 8.17
CA ILE A 127 13.60 -7.16 7.88
C ILE A 127 13.05 -6.08 8.83
N THR A 128 11.75 -6.09 9.12
CA THR A 128 11.07 -5.02 9.87
C THR A 128 10.59 -5.49 11.25
N SER A 129 9.44 -6.06 11.36
CA SER A 129 8.89 -6.83 12.47
C SER A 129 7.44 -7.25 12.16
N GLU A 130 6.87 -8.17 12.91
CA GLU A 130 5.45 -8.53 12.81
C GLU A 130 4.52 -7.30 13.05
N LYS A 131 4.94 -6.38 13.92
CA LYS A 131 4.18 -5.15 14.21
C LYS A 131 4.05 -4.22 13.00
N ASN A 132 4.97 -4.31 12.04
CA ASN A 132 4.94 -3.50 10.82
C ASN A 132 4.01 -4.06 9.74
N LEU A 133 3.48 -5.29 9.89
CA LEU A 133 2.65 -5.89 8.85
C LEU A 133 1.31 -5.17 8.66
N ALA A 134 0.98 -4.92 7.41
CA ALA A 134 -0.29 -4.32 7.00
C ALA A 134 -1.42 -5.35 7.03
N GLN A 135 -2.61 -4.95 7.49
CA GLN A 135 -3.81 -5.78 7.49
C GLN A 135 -4.80 -5.43 6.38
N TYR A 136 -4.54 -4.37 5.64
CA TYR A 136 -5.20 -4.03 4.38
C TYR A 136 -4.15 -4.17 3.29
N LEU A 137 -4.48 -4.90 2.23
CA LEU A 137 -3.55 -5.16 1.13
C LEU A 137 -3.99 -4.46 -0.15
N ARG A 138 -3.04 -4.22 -1.01
CA ARG A 138 -3.24 -3.94 -2.43
C ARG A 138 -2.41 -4.93 -3.20
N LEU A 139 -3.07 -5.86 -3.89
CA LEU A 139 -2.38 -6.79 -4.78
C LEU A 139 -2.08 -6.11 -6.11
N SER A 140 -0.94 -6.47 -6.70
CA SER A 140 -0.54 -5.98 -8.00
C SER A 140 -1.67 -6.14 -9.03
N SER A 141 -1.81 -5.12 -9.87
CA SER A 141 -2.85 -5.07 -10.91
C SER A 141 -4.29 -5.23 -10.39
N PHE A 142 -4.51 -5.15 -9.05
CA PHE A 142 -5.79 -5.38 -8.36
C PHE A 142 -6.41 -6.75 -8.68
N LYS A 143 -5.57 -7.76 -8.94
CA LYS A 143 -5.99 -9.11 -9.34
C LYS A 143 -5.94 -10.08 -8.17
N GLY A 144 -7.04 -10.80 -7.97
CA GLY A 144 -7.15 -11.80 -6.93
C GLY A 144 -8.48 -12.53 -7.00
N SER A 145 -8.43 -13.87 -7.07
CA SER A 145 -9.63 -14.71 -7.08
C SER A 145 -10.41 -14.61 -5.77
N ARG A 146 -11.71 -14.90 -5.83
CA ARG A 146 -12.56 -14.94 -4.63
C ARG A 146 -12.02 -15.92 -3.58
N GLU A 147 -11.55 -17.08 -4.02
CA GLU A 147 -10.99 -18.09 -3.14
C GLU A 147 -9.69 -17.59 -2.50
N GLY A 148 -8.79 -17.03 -3.29
CA GLY A 148 -7.54 -16.46 -2.81
C GLY A 148 -7.74 -15.36 -1.77
N ILE A 149 -8.65 -14.43 -2.03
CA ILE A 149 -9.01 -13.37 -1.07
C ILE A 149 -9.56 -14.00 0.23
N GLY A 150 -10.39 -15.04 0.12
CA GLY A 150 -10.92 -15.76 1.28
C GLY A 150 -9.83 -16.48 2.10
N ARG A 151 -8.77 -16.97 1.44
CA ARG A 151 -7.61 -17.57 2.11
C ARG A 151 -6.77 -16.52 2.82
N LEU A 152 -6.45 -15.39 2.17
CA LEU A 152 -5.75 -14.27 2.82
C LEU A 152 -6.53 -13.71 4.02
N LYS A 153 -7.86 -13.73 3.96
CA LYS A 153 -8.70 -13.38 5.12
C LYS A 153 -8.45 -14.29 6.32
N LYS A 154 -8.22 -15.58 6.11
CA LYS A 154 -7.91 -16.54 7.20
C LYS A 154 -6.53 -16.25 7.82
N GLU A 155 -5.61 -15.69 7.04
CA GLU A 155 -4.30 -15.23 7.51
C GLU A 155 -4.36 -13.87 8.24
N GLY A 156 -5.56 -13.34 8.52
CA GLY A 156 -5.74 -12.11 9.30
C GLY A 156 -5.90 -10.83 8.48
N ILE A 157 -5.91 -10.91 7.14
CA ILE A 157 -6.16 -9.74 6.30
C ILE A 157 -7.59 -9.25 6.47
N LYS A 158 -7.77 -7.94 6.68
CA LYS A 158 -9.07 -7.32 6.99
C LYS A 158 -9.74 -6.70 5.78
N GLY A 159 -8.99 -6.36 4.77
CA GLY A 159 -9.55 -5.76 3.57
C GLY A 159 -8.53 -5.50 2.47
N PHE A 160 -9.05 -5.02 1.35
CA PHE A 160 -8.29 -4.79 0.13
C PHE A 160 -8.56 -3.39 -0.42
N LEU A 161 -7.53 -2.79 -0.98
CA LEU A 161 -7.59 -1.51 -1.67
C LEU A 161 -7.76 -1.78 -3.16
N CYS A 162 -8.82 -1.24 -3.74
CA CYS A 162 -9.22 -1.43 -5.12
C CYS A 162 -8.63 -0.36 -6.03
N ALA A 163 -8.86 -0.50 -7.33
CA ALA A 163 -8.42 0.44 -8.36
C ALA A 163 -9.00 1.85 -8.16
N GLU A 164 -8.46 2.80 -8.90
CA GLU A 164 -8.86 4.21 -8.85
C GLU A 164 -10.12 4.52 -9.64
N THR A 165 -10.53 3.63 -10.55
CA THR A 165 -11.73 3.78 -11.37
C THR A 165 -12.53 2.48 -11.46
N MET A 166 -13.84 2.61 -11.74
CA MET A 166 -14.76 1.47 -11.83
C MET A 166 -14.48 0.58 -13.04
N GLU A 167 -13.91 1.14 -14.09
CA GLU A 167 -13.61 0.43 -15.35
C GLU A 167 -12.44 -0.56 -15.21
N ARG A 168 -11.59 -0.34 -14.18
CA ARG A 168 -10.48 -1.25 -13.90
C ARG A 168 -10.93 -2.46 -13.13
N GLU A 169 -10.14 -3.51 -13.20
CA GLU A 169 -10.30 -4.67 -12.33
C GLU A 169 -10.17 -4.26 -10.86
N SER A 170 -10.96 -4.93 -10.03
CA SER A 170 -10.92 -4.79 -8.58
C SER A 170 -11.23 -6.16 -7.98
N TYR A 171 -10.23 -7.04 -8.08
CA TYR A 171 -10.33 -8.42 -7.62
C TYR A 171 -11.44 -9.20 -8.34
N TYR A 172 -12.19 -10.02 -7.63
CA TYR A 172 -13.34 -10.79 -8.15
C TYR A 172 -14.66 -10.00 -8.16
N LEU A 173 -14.64 -8.69 -7.88
CA LEU A 173 -15.88 -7.91 -7.76
C LEU A 173 -16.56 -7.77 -9.12
N ASP A 174 -17.84 -8.15 -9.17
CA ASP A 174 -18.69 -7.91 -10.33
C ASP A 174 -19.10 -6.43 -10.46
N GLU A 175 -19.70 -6.06 -11.57
CA GLU A 175 -20.11 -4.68 -11.85
C GLU A 175 -21.03 -4.10 -10.77
N ALA A 176 -21.99 -4.90 -10.24
CA ALA A 176 -22.89 -4.43 -9.20
C ALA A 176 -22.16 -4.15 -7.88
N SER A 177 -21.19 -4.97 -7.53
CA SER A 177 -20.32 -4.78 -6.36
C SER A 177 -19.38 -3.59 -6.54
N LYS A 178 -18.80 -3.42 -7.73
CA LYS A 178 -17.99 -2.24 -8.07
C LYS A 178 -18.82 -0.97 -8.01
N GLN A 179 -20.03 -0.96 -8.56
CA GLN A 179 -20.92 0.19 -8.47
C GLN A 179 -21.17 0.60 -7.01
N LYS A 180 -21.43 -0.36 -6.13
CA LYS A 180 -21.59 -0.07 -4.69
C LYS A 180 -20.29 0.42 -4.05
N LEU A 181 -19.15 -0.17 -4.43
CA LEU A 181 -17.84 0.24 -3.93
C LEU A 181 -17.59 1.73 -4.17
N TYR A 182 -17.84 2.21 -5.39
CA TYR A 182 -17.57 3.61 -5.75
C TYR A 182 -18.69 4.57 -5.33
N SER A 183 -19.98 4.13 -5.31
CA SER A 183 -21.08 4.97 -4.84
C SER A 183 -21.06 5.21 -3.33
N ASP A 184 -20.63 4.21 -2.56
CA ASP A 184 -20.67 4.23 -1.09
C ASP A 184 -19.30 4.47 -0.46
N GLY A 185 -18.24 4.56 -1.29
CA GLY A 185 -16.84 4.71 -0.86
C GLY A 185 -16.28 3.48 -0.14
N LYS A 186 -17.01 2.37 -0.17
CA LYS A 186 -16.63 1.08 0.41
C LYS A 186 -17.56 -0.02 -0.03
N TYR A 187 -17.06 -1.26 -0.06
CA TYR A 187 -17.88 -2.46 -0.22
C TYR A 187 -17.52 -3.49 0.85
N TYR A 188 -18.48 -4.21 1.36
CA TYR A 188 -18.26 -5.29 2.33
C TYR A 188 -18.87 -6.59 1.82
N ASP A 189 -18.02 -7.56 1.47
CA ASP A 189 -18.46 -8.91 1.17
C ASP A 189 -18.82 -9.64 2.48
N LYS A 190 -20.11 -9.71 2.76
CA LYS A 190 -20.63 -10.35 3.98
C LYS A 190 -20.31 -11.84 4.06
N LYS A 191 -20.18 -12.52 2.91
CA LYS A 191 -19.92 -13.98 2.87
C LYS A 191 -18.46 -14.28 3.26
N LEU A 192 -17.51 -13.47 2.81
CA LEU A 192 -16.11 -13.61 3.17
C LEU A 192 -15.70 -12.82 4.42
N GLY A 193 -16.51 -11.87 4.86
CA GLY A 193 -16.16 -10.96 5.95
C GLY A 193 -15.01 -10.02 5.62
N VAL A 194 -14.93 -9.57 4.36
CA VAL A 194 -13.83 -8.78 3.82
C VAL A 194 -14.33 -7.42 3.37
N LYS A 195 -13.54 -6.39 3.64
CA LYS A 195 -13.81 -5.01 3.26
C LYS A 195 -12.98 -4.60 2.05
N PHE A 196 -13.62 -3.93 1.10
CA PHE A 196 -12.99 -3.31 -0.05
C PHE A 196 -13.13 -1.79 0.05
N LEU A 197 -12.05 -1.08 -0.26
CA LEU A 197 -12.01 0.39 -0.31
C LEU A 197 -11.49 0.82 -1.68
N PRO A 198 -12.16 1.75 -2.38
CA PRO A 198 -11.64 2.27 -3.62
C PRO A 198 -10.41 3.14 -3.32
N THR A 199 -9.45 3.13 -4.22
CA THR A 199 -8.43 4.15 -4.25
C THR A 199 -8.98 5.37 -4.99
N TRP A 200 -8.71 6.57 -4.51
CA TRP A 200 -9.27 7.77 -5.12
C TRP A 200 -8.24 8.62 -5.85
N LEU A 201 -7.00 8.60 -5.35
CA LEU A 201 -5.96 9.48 -5.83
C LEU A 201 -4.69 8.68 -6.10
N ARG A 202 -4.19 8.79 -7.31
CA ARG A 202 -2.91 8.26 -7.75
C ARG A 202 -1.96 9.42 -8.01
N MET A 203 -1.00 9.62 -7.10
CA MET A 203 -0.21 10.86 -7.00
C MET A 203 0.55 11.22 -8.28
N GLU A 204 1.07 10.25 -9.01
CA GLU A 204 1.79 10.52 -10.26
C GLU A 204 0.90 10.95 -11.43
N LYS A 205 -0.40 10.65 -11.38
CA LYS A 205 -1.36 10.96 -12.45
C LYS A 205 -2.35 12.07 -12.10
N GLU A 206 -2.36 12.48 -10.83
CA GLU A 206 -3.41 13.39 -10.36
C GLU A 206 -3.11 14.83 -10.69
N GLU A 207 -4.10 15.50 -11.32
CA GLU A 207 -4.06 16.92 -11.66
C GLU A 207 -5.03 17.75 -10.81
N SER A 208 -6.13 17.15 -10.34
CA SER A 208 -7.23 17.82 -9.63
C SER A 208 -7.38 17.32 -8.18
N ILE A 209 -6.28 17.31 -7.43
CA ILE A 209 -6.25 16.75 -6.06
C ILE A 209 -7.28 17.44 -5.15
N GLU A 210 -7.35 18.78 -5.18
CA GLU A 210 -8.20 19.55 -4.27
C GLU A 210 -9.69 19.29 -4.51
N GLU A 211 -10.14 19.28 -5.76
CA GLU A 211 -11.53 19.02 -6.13
C GLU A 211 -11.97 17.61 -5.69
N LYS A 212 -11.11 16.61 -5.95
CA LYS A 212 -11.39 15.23 -5.53
C LYS A 212 -11.43 15.10 -4.01
N LEU A 213 -10.51 15.74 -3.30
CA LEU A 213 -10.52 15.74 -1.84
C LEU A 213 -11.80 16.38 -1.30
N ASP A 214 -12.23 17.51 -1.84
CA ASP A 214 -13.46 18.17 -1.44
C ASP A 214 -14.68 17.26 -1.62
N TYR A 215 -14.76 16.58 -2.75
CA TYR A 215 -15.78 15.58 -2.99
C TYR A 215 -15.77 14.45 -1.94
N LEU A 216 -14.60 13.85 -1.69
CA LEU A 216 -14.46 12.75 -0.72
C LEU A 216 -14.82 13.19 0.70
N ILE A 217 -14.46 14.39 1.06
CA ILE A 217 -14.73 15.01 2.34
C ILE A 217 -16.24 15.22 2.54
N VAL A 218 -16.89 15.86 1.56
CA VAL A 218 -18.35 16.09 1.59
C VAL A 218 -19.11 14.76 1.69
N LYS A 219 -18.66 13.75 0.96
CA LYS A 219 -19.25 12.40 1.00
C LYS A 219 -18.88 11.60 2.25
N LYS A 220 -17.93 12.06 3.05
CA LYS A 220 -17.35 11.34 4.21
C LYS A 220 -16.78 9.97 3.80
N PHE A 221 -16.21 9.87 2.62
CA PHE A 221 -15.58 8.67 2.13
C PHE A 221 -14.18 8.49 2.72
N PRO A 222 -13.68 7.26 2.87
CA PRO A 222 -12.28 7.03 3.22
C PRO A 222 -11.38 7.63 2.14
N ILE A 223 -10.39 8.41 2.54
CA ILE A 223 -9.40 8.97 1.62
C ILE A 223 -8.27 7.95 1.47
N VAL A 224 -8.23 7.28 0.33
CA VAL A 224 -7.19 6.29 -0.01
C VAL A 224 -6.39 6.85 -1.17
N VAL A 225 -5.11 7.06 -0.92
CA VAL A 225 -4.17 7.65 -1.88
C VAL A 225 -2.93 6.78 -2.02
N PHE A 226 -2.34 6.75 -3.19
CA PHE A 226 -1.13 5.98 -3.43
C PHE A 226 -0.24 6.60 -4.51
N THR A 227 0.97 6.12 -4.55
CA THR A 227 1.92 6.27 -5.65
C THR A 227 2.71 4.97 -5.80
N HIS A 228 3.54 4.88 -6.83
CA HIS A 228 4.50 3.79 -6.98
C HIS A 228 5.91 4.25 -6.63
N GLU A 229 6.74 3.32 -6.14
CA GLU A 229 8.12 3.61 -5.80
C GLU A 229 8.90 4.16 -7.00
N TRP A 230 8.75 3.55 -8.18
CA TRP A 230 9.37 4.01 -9.41
C TRP A 230 8.93 5.41 -9.83
N ALA A 231 7.67 5.78 -9.59
CA ALA A 231 7.18 7.12 -9.92
C ALA A 231 7.79 8.22 -9.02
N ILE A 232 8.12 7.89 -7.77
CA ILE A 232 8.88 8.80 -6.89
C ILE A 232 10.27 9.01 -7.46
N MET A 233 10.91 7.98 -8.00
CA MET A 233 12.25 8.08 -8.61
C MET A 233 12.24 8.92 -9.89
N ASP A 234 11.13 8.91 -10.65
CA ASP A 234 10.98 9.68 -11.87
C ASP A 234 10.70 11.17 -11.61
N ASP A 235 9.82 11.50 -10.66
CA ASP A 235 9.42 12.88 -10.34
C ASP A 235 9.08 13.01 -8.84
N GLU A 236 10.10 13.00 -8.01
CA GLU A 236 9.93 13.09 -6.56
C GLU A 236 9.25 14.40 -6.13
N GLN A 237 9.56 15.52 -6.80
CA GLN A 237 9.04 16.82 -6.43
C GLN A 237 7.53 16.89 -6.60
N LYS A 238 7.00 16.42 -7.72
CA LYS A 238 5.55 16.34 -7.98
C LYS A 238 4.86 15.47 -6.95
N ILE A 239 5.39 14.26 -6.74
CA ILE A 239 4.78 13.27 -5.85
C ILE A 239 4.66 13.81 -4.42
N TRP A 240 5.76 14.32 -3.87
CA TRP A 240 5.76 14.83 -2.49
C TRP A 240 4.92 16.09 -2.34
N SER A 241 4.94 17.00 -3.33
CA SER A 241 4.04 18.16 -3.36
C SER A 241 2.57 17.74 -3.34
N ASN A 242 2.22 16.69 -4.08
CA ASN A 242 0.87 16.17 -4.12
C ASN A 242 0.44 15.53 -2.78
N PHE A 243 1.32 14.77 -2.11
CA PHE A 243 1.04 14.29 -0.75
C PHE A 243 0.88 15.45 0.24
N GLU A 244 1.73 16.47 0.17
CA GLU A 244 1.58 17.66 1.05
C GLU A 244 0.23 18.32 0.89
N LYS A 245 -0.26 18.53 -0.35
CA LYS A 245 -1.61 19.08 -0.61
C LYS A 245 -2.70 18.23 0.04
N VAL A 246 -2.60 16.89 -0.08
CA VAL A 246 -3.56 15.97 0.57
C VAL A 246 -3.58 16.20 2.09
N PHE A 247 -2.43 16.20 2.73
CA PHE A 247 -2.32 16.35 4.18
C PHE A 247 -2.75 17.73 4.65
N GLU A 248 -2.34 18.79 3.96
CA GLU A 248 -2.75 20.17 4.30
C GLU A 248 -4.26 20.33 4.20
N ARG A 249 -4.89 19.79 3.13
CA ARG A 249 -6.34 19.92 2.96
C ARG A 249 -7.10 19.21 4.07
N VAL A 250 -6.67 18.04 4.45
CA VAL A 250 -7.30 17.26 5.53
C VAL A 250 -7.13 17.95 6.89
N ASN A 251 -5.93 18.45 7.20
CA ASN A 251 -5.68 19.13 8.48
C ASN A 251 -6.41 20.47 8.63
N ARG A 252 -6.72 21.18 7.53
CA ARG A 252 -7.52 22.42 7.56
C ARG A 252 -8.96 22.18 8.01
N MET A 253 -9.46 20.95 7.90
CA MET A 253 -10.83 20.60 8.28
C MET A 253 -10.99 20.28 9.76
N GLU A 254 -9.89 20.09 10.47
CA GLU A 254 -9.89 19.80 11.91
C GLU A 254 -9.83 21.05 12.78
N ARG A 255 -9.63 22.18 12.16
CA ARG A 255 -9.64 23.51 12.80
C ARG A 255 -10.99 24.18 12.62
#